data_1adcaf8a5919348ecd1ae8530cc6cd24
#
_entry.id   1adcaf8a5919348ecd1ae8530cc6cd24
#
_cell.length_a   1.000
_cell.length_b   1.000
_cell.length_c   1.000
_cell.angle_alpha   90.00
_cell.angle_beta   90.00
_cell.angle_gamma   90.00
#
_symmetry.space_group_name_H-M   'P 1'
#
loop_
_entity.id
_entity.type
_entity.pdbx_description
1 polymer ?
#
loop_
_entity_poly.entity_id
_entity_poly.type
_entity_poly.pdbx_seq_one_letter_code
_entity_poly.pdbx_strand_id
1 'polypeptide(L)'
;MCIRDRIKDPCNACGGKGVKQVRKKLKINIPAGVDSGTRLRVSGEGNAGLKGGPSGDLYVFLKVKNHPNLKRDGLTILSEVNISYLQAILGDTIEIDTVDGPTKLQIPAGTQPNSILNLENKGVPKLGNPVARGNHQVSVKIKLPTKLSDSERNLLEELAGHYSARGPQHHYHNSGLFSKLFGKK
;
A
#
# COMPACT_ATOMS: atom_id res chain seq x y z
N MET A 1 66.27 13.21 -0.87
CA MET A 1 66.00 13.30 0.60
C MET A 1 64.61 13.90 0.80
N CYS A 2 63.60 13.08 1.09
CA CYS A 2 62.23 13.55 1.26
C CYS A 2 62.10 14.17 2.63
N ILE A 3 62.03 15.50 2.70
CA ILE A 3 61.71 16.24 3.91
C ILE A 3 60.23 15.99 4.19
N ARG A 4 59.92 15.14 5.18
CA ARG A 4 58.56 15.03 5.75
C ARG A 4 58.28 16.31 6.49
N ASP A 5 57.53 17.23 5.90
CA ASP A 5 56.97 18.39 6.61
C ASP A 5 56.09 17.90 7.77
N ARG A 6 56.67 17.87 8.95
CA ARG A 6 55.89 17.76 10.19
C ARG A 6 55.34 19.15 10.48
N ILE A 7 54.02 19.24 10.49
CA ILE A 7 53.31 20.42 10.99
C ILE A 7 53.70 20.58 12.45
N LYS A 8 54.53 21.59 12.73
CA LYS A 8 55.07 21.84 14.10
C LYS A 8 53.99 22.29 15.09
N ASP A 9 52.98 23.02 14.60
CA ASP A 9 51.86 23.49 15.39
C ASP A 9 50.53 23.07 14.70
N PRO A 10 49.93 21.94 15.11
CA PRO A 10 48.68 21.50 14.52
C PRO A 10 47.55 22.46 14.91
N CYS A 11 46.74 22.91 13.97
CA CYS A 11 45.57 23.74 14.19
C CYS A 11 44.63 23.11 15.22
N ASN A 12 44.25 23.83 16.29
CA ASN A 12 43.36 23.35 17.35
C ASN A 12 41.98 22.95 16.86
N ALA A 13 41.52 23.45 15.70
CA ALA A 13 40.21 23.16 15.11
C ALA A 13 40.15 21.83 14.32
N CYS A 14 41.27 21.41 13.70
CA CYS A 14 41.32 20.22 12.82
C CYS A 14 42.45 19.23 13.15
N GLY A 15 43.33 19.54 14.12
CA GLY A 15 44.43 18.68 14.48
C GLY A 15 45.39 18.37 13.30
N GLY A 16 45.56 19.29 12.36
CA GLY A 16 46.37 19.12 11.16
C GLY A 16 45.69 18.38 9.99
N LYS A 17 44.42 17.96 10.16
CA LYS A 17 43.69 17.21 9.12
C LYS A 17 43.15 18.09 7.98
N GLY A 18 43.13 19.42 8.15
CA GLY A 18 42.60 20.37 7.15
C GLY A 18 41.09 20.37 6.98
N VAL A 19 40.34 19.50 7.72
CA VAL A 19 38.92 19.37 7.67
C VAL A 19 38.33 19.35 9.10
N LYS A 20 37.14 19.92 9.26
CA LYS A 20 36.42 19.96 10.52
C LYS A 20 35.06 19.27 10.34
N GLN A 21 34.63 18.49 11.32
CA GLN A 21 33.31 17.90 11.33
C GLN A 21 32.26 18.95 11.73
N VAL A 22 31.29 19.19 10.86
CA VAL A 22 30.22 20.16 11.07
C VAL A 22 28.87 19.46 10.84
N ARG A 23 27.90 19.72 11.71
CA ARG A 23 26.53 19.27 11.52
C ARG A 23 25.81 20.28 10.62
N LYS A 24 25.41 19.86 9.42
CA LYS A 24 24.64 20.65 8.46
C LYS A 24 23.24 20.07 8.32
N LYS A 25 22.22 20.91 8.36
CA LYS A 25 20.84 20.51 8.04
C LYS A 25 20.63 20.72 6.55
N LEU A 26 20.29 19.63 5.85
CA LEU A 26 20.00 19.66 4.41
C LEU A 26 18.50 19.45 4.20
N LYS A 27 17.92 20.26 3.33
CA LYS A 27 16.57 20.09 2.84
C LYS A 27 16.63 19.35 1.50
N ILE A 28 16.05 18.14 1.45
CA ILE A 28 16.06 17.29 0.26
C ILE A 28 14.63 17.21 -0.26
N ASN A 29 14.43 17.50 -1.53
CA ASN A 29 13.15 17.32 -2.20
C ASN A 29 13.04 15.87 -2.67
N ILE A 30 12.05 15.15 -2.13
CA ILE A 30 11.76 13.77 -2.51
C ILE A 30 10.67 13.81 -3.58
N PRO A 31 10.92 13.32 -4.80
CA PRO A 31 9.92 13.29 -5.85
C PRO A 31 8.79 12.29 -5.49
N ALA A 32 7.58 12.60 -5.95
CA ALA A 32 6.45 11.69 -5.79
C ALA A 32 6.68 10.39 -6.58
N GLY A 33 6.17 9.26 -6.07
CA GLY A 33 6.27 7.96 -6.73
C GLY A 33 7.52 7.15 -6.42
N VAL A 34 8.44 7.65 -5.59
CA VAL A 34 9.63 6.89 -5.16
C VAL A 34 9.25 5.58 -4.48
N ASP A 35 10.15 4.60 -4.59
CA ASP A 35 10.01 3.30 -3.93
C ASP A 35 11.11 3.07 -2.90
N SER A 36 10.91 2.06 -2.04
CA SER A 36 11.95 1.64 -1.11
C SER A 36 13.20 1.19 -1.85
N GLY A 37 14.37 1.63 -1.36
CA GLY A 37 15.66 1.36 -2.00
C GLY A 37 16.05 2.39 -3.06
N THR A 38 15.19 3.37 -3.38
CA THR A 38 15.57 4.48 -4.27
C THR A 38 16.69 5.28 -3.66
N ARG A 39 17.73 5.56 -4.49
CA ARG A 39 18.90 6.37 -4.12
C ARG A 39 18.75 7.76 -4.70
N LEU A 40 18.80 8.77 -3.85
CA LEU A 40 18.88 10.18 -4.26
C LEU A 40 20.33 10.64 -4.14
N ARG A 41 20.86 11.21 -5.20
CA ARG A 41 22.19 11.85 -5.21
C ARG A 41 22.00 13.35 -4.98
N VAL A 42 22.70 13.89 -4.00
CA VAL A 42 22.78 15.32 -3.73
C VAL A 42 24.22 15.74 -4.01
N SER A 43 24.44 16.42 -5.12
CA SER A 43 25.77 16.80 -5.58
C SER A 43 26.41 17.84 -4.67
N GLY A 44 27.70 17.65 -4.35
CA GLY A 44 28.49 18.58 -3.57
C GLY A 44 28.19 18.63 -2.06
N GLU A 45 27.28 17.80 -1.56
CA GLU A 45 26.89 17.76 -0.14
C GLU A 45 27.50 16.56 0.62
N GLY A 46 28.46 15.89 0.02
CA GLY A 46 29.26 14.84 0.67
C GLY A 46 30.41 15.40 1.50
N ASN A 47 31.37 14.57 1.81
CA ASN A 47 32.56 14.97 2.57
C ASN A 47 33.41 15.99 1.80
N ALA A 48 34.02 16.91 2.53
CA ALA A 48 34.99 17.84 1.95
C ALA A 48 36.17 17.08 1.32
N GLY A 49 36.61 17.55 0.17
CA GLY A 49 37.80 17.00 -0.50
C GLY A 49 39.07 17.28 0.30
N LEU A 50 40.04 16.40 0.16
CA LEU A 50 41.36 16.59 0.78
C LEU A 50 42.08 17.76 0.12
N LYS A 51 42.85 18.53 0.91
CA LYS A 51 43.70 19.65 0.46
C LYS A 51 42.92 20.72 -0.35
N GLY A 52 41.69 21.04 0.04
CA GLY A 52 40.90 22.05 -0.67
C GLY A 52 40.22 21.57 -1.95
N GLY A 53 40.20 20.27 -2.22
CA GLY A 53 39.47 19.70 -3.34
C GLY A 53 37.96 19.86 -3.21
N PRO A 54 37.21 19.65 -4.30
CA PRO A 54 35.74 19.75 -4.29
C PRO A 54 35.13 18.73 -3.34
N SER A 55 33.98 19.09 -2.75
CA SER A 55 33.20 18.17 -1.94
C SER A 55 32.65 17.01 -2.80
N GLY A 56 32.57 15.85 -2.21
CA GLY A 56 31.91 14.69 -2.82
C GLY A 56 30.37 14.82 -2.85
N ASP A 57 29.72 13.78 -3.30
CA ASP A 57 28.25 13.71 -3.33
C ASP A 57 27.70 12.96 -2.12
N LEU A 58 26.50 13.32 -1.72
CA LEU A 58 25.75 12.61 -0.69
C LEU A 58 24.71 11.70 -1.36
N TYR A 59 24.74 10.43 -0.99
CA TYR A 59 23.73 9.45 -1.42
C TYR A 59 22.76 9.18 -0.28
N VAL A 60 21.49 9.42 -0.53
CA VAL A 60 20.41 9.20 0.44
C VAL A 60 19.58 7.99 -0.02
N PHE A 61 19.49 6.98 0.83
CA PHE A 61 18.68 5.79 0.59
C PHE A 61 17.32 5.99 1.23
N LEU A 62 16.27 5.86 0.43
CA LEU A 62 14.89 6.00 0.90
C LEU A 62 14.35 4.64 1.34
N LYS A 63 13.67 4.63 2.48
CA LYS A 63 12.89 3.49 2.96
C LYS A 63 11.46 3.95 3.20
N VAL A 64 10.55 3.45 2.38
CA VAL A 64 9.11 3.75 2.50
C VAL A 64 8.52 2.86 3.59
N LYS A 65 7.80 3.47 4.53
CA LYS A 65 7.09 2.73 5.58
C LYS A 65 5.83 2.09 5.01
N ASN A 66 5.57 0.83 5.37
CA ASN A 66 4.34 0.16 4.99
C ASN A 66 3.13 0.81 5.66
N HIS A 67 2.06 0.97 4.89
CA HIS A 67 0.76 1.40 5.40
C HIS A 67 -0.02 0.17 5.89
N PRO A 68 -0.82 0.25 6.98
CA PRO A 68 -1.55 -0.90 7.51
C PRO A 68 -2.60 -1.44 6.54
N ASN A 69 -3.33 -0.58 5.85
CA ASN A 69 -4.48 -0.94 5.02
C ASN A 69 -4.20 -0.87 3.50
N LEU A 70 -3.10 -0.23 3.09
CA LEU A 70 -2.77 -0.04 1.68
C LEU A 70 -1.49 -0.79 1.35
N LYS A 71 -1.56 -1.67 0.38
CA LYS A 71 -0.39 -2.38 -0.17
C LYS A 71 -0.06 -1.79 -1.53
N ARG A 72 1.22 -1.54 -1.78
CA ARG A 72 1.70 -1.04 -3.06
C ARG A 72 2.19 -2.19 -3.92
N ASP A 73 1.75 -2.22 -5.17
CA ASP A 73 2.27 -3.10 -6.22
C ASP A 73 2.61 -2.25 -7.45
N GLY A 74 3.88 -1.89 -7.57
CA GLY A 74 4.35 -0.96 -8.59
C GLY A 74 3.66 0.42 -8.50
N LEU A 75 2.82 0.75 -9.48
CA LEU A 75 1.99 1.96 -9.50
C LEU A 75 0.59 1.73 -8.94
N THR A 76 0.17 0.46 -8.80
CA THR A 76 -1.16 0.10 -8.30
C THR A 76 -1.15 0.05 -6.79
N ILE A 77 -2.22 0.52 -6.17
CA ILE A 77 -2.51 0.33 -4.75
C ILE A 77 -3.55 -0.77 -4.62
N LEU A 78 -3.32 -1.67 -3.69
CA LEU A 78 -4.24 -2.74 -3.33
C LEU A 78 -4.76 -2.48 -1.92
N SER A 79 -6.07 -2.55 -1.74
CA SER A 79 -6.71 -2.49 -0.43
C SER A 79 -7.85 -3.50 -0.32
N GLU A 80 -8.30 -3.73 0.90
CA GLU A 80 -9.43 -4.59 1.19
C GLU A 80 -10.48 -3.79 1.94
N VAL A 81 -11.75 -3.96 1.56
CA VAL A 81 -12.89 -3.36 2.25
C VAL A 81 -13.86 -4.44 2.70
N ASN A 82 -14.33 -4.32 3.94
CA ASN A 82 -15.37 -5.19 4.46
C ASN A 82 -16.72 -4.48 4.35
N ILE A 83 -17.65 -5.10 3.65
CA ILE A 83 -19.03 -4.61 3.51
C ILE A 83 -20.01 -5.61 4.11
N SER A 84 -21.20 -5.14 4.44
CA SER A 84 -22.29 -6.03 4.85
C SER A 84 -22.89 -6.75 3.64
N TYR A 85 -23.54 -7.87 3.89
CA TYR A 85 -24.26 -8.59 2.84
C TYR A 85 -25.41 -7.75 2.23
N LEU A 86 -26.03 -6.87 3.02
CA LEU A 86 -27.08 -5.96 2.52
C LEU A 86 -26.50 -4.93 1.55
N GLN A 87 -25.33 -4.35 1.86
CA GLN A 87 -24.64 -3.43 0.95
C GLN A 87 -24.20 -4.14 -0.33
N ALA A 88 -23.81 -5.42 -0.26
CA ALA A 88 -23.45 -6.20 -1.43
C ALA A 88 -24.66 -6.49 -2.33
N ILE A 89 -25.84 -6.75 -1.74
CA ILE A 89 -27.08 -7.08 -2.49
C ILE A 89 -27.70 -5.83 -3.09
N LEU A 90 -27.88 -4.79 -2.27
CA LEU A 90 -28.61 -3.57 -2.67
C LEU A 90 -27.72 -2.55 -3.39
N GLY A 91 -26.40 -2.67 -3.22
CA GLY A 91 -25.47 -1.63 -3.59
C GLY A 91 -25.41 -0.52 -2.55
N ASP A 92 -24.29 0.16 -2.48
CA ASP A 92 -24.10 1.29 -1.55
C ASP A 92 -22.93 2.16 -2.01
N THR A 93 -22.81 3.33 -1.40
CA THR A 93 -21.63 4.20 -1.59
C THR A 93 -20.93 4.34 -0.25
N ILE A 94 -19.73 3.79 -0.16
CA ILE A 94 -18.91 3.83 1.04
C ILE A 94 -17.73 4.77 0.86
N GLU A 95 -17.17 5.23 1.97
CA GLU A 95 -15.95 6.01 1.98
C GLU A 95 -14.76 5.11 2.30
N ILE A 96 -13.71 5.19 1.49
CA ILE A 96 -12.47 4.44 1.67
C ILE A 96 -11.26 5.35 1.67
N ASP A 97 -10.22 4.94 2.39
CA ASP A 97 -8.94 5.65 2.39
C ASP A 97 -8.17 5.38 1.09
N THR A 98 -7.72 6.45 0.46
CA THR A 98 -6.81 6.40 -0.68
C THR A 98 -5.53 7.17 -0.38
N VAL A 99 -4.55 7.09 -1.29
CA VAL A 99 -3.28 7.84 -1.17
C VAL A 99 -3.50 9.36 -1.09
N ASP A 100 -4.59 9.86 -1.71
CA ASP A 100 -4.93 11.30 -1.73
C ASP A 100 -5.88 11.70 -0.59
N GLY A 101 -6.29 10.75 0.23
CA GLY A 101 -7.30 10.93 1.29
C GLY A 101 -8.57 10.14 1.03
N PRO A 102 -9.62 10.34 1.86
CA PRO A 102 -10.86 9.59 1.75
C PRO A 102 -11.56 9.88 0.41
N THR A 103 -12.08 8.83 -0.21
CA THR A 103 -12.77 8.89 -1.50
C THR A 103 -14.00 7.98 -1.47
N LYS A 104 -15.08 8.39 -2.12
CA LYS A 104 -16.29 7.60 -2.26
C LYS A 104 -16.08 6.47 -3.26
N LEU A 105 -16.38 5.25 -2.84
CA LEU A 105 -16.43 4.05 -3.66
C LEU A 105 -17.87 3.60 -3.82
N GLN A 106 -18.35 3.53 -5.04
CA GLN A 106 -19.67 3.00 -5.35
C GLN A 106 -19.60 1.48 -5.48
N ILE A 107 -20.39 0.77 -4.72
CA ILE A 107 -20.55 -0.67 -4.74
C ILE A 107 -21.79 -0.99 -5.57
N PRO A 108 -21.66 -1.64 -6.72
CA PRO A 108 -22.82 -2.06 -7.52
C PRO A 108 -23.67 -3.09 -6.77
N ALA A 109 -24.98 -3.05 -6.98
CA ALA A 109 -25.88 -4.08 -6.47
C ALA A 109 -25.51 -5.46 -7.05
N GLY A 110 -25.54 -6.50 -6.22
CA GLY A 110 -25.16 -7.86 -6.60
C GLY A 110 -23.64 -8.11 -6.62
N THR A 111 -22.84 -7.25 -5.96
CA THR A 111 -21.40 -7.42 -5.83
C THR A 111 -21.06 -8.74 -5.14
N GLN A 112 -20.20 -9.56 -5.78
CA GLN A 112 -19.80 -10.86 -5.26
C GLN A 112 -18.60 -10.74 -4.30
N PRO A 113 -18.41 -11.70 -3.39
CA PRO A 113 -17.22 -11.78 -2.55
C PRO A 113 -15.95 -11.84 -3.39
N ASN A 114 -14.90 -11.16 -2.95
CA ASN A 114 -13.60 -11.04 -3.62
C ASN A 114 -13.65 -10.33 -5.00
N SER A 115 -14.76 -9.66 -5.33
CA SER A 115 -14.79 -8.76 -6.48
C SER A 115 -13.75 -7.65 -6.32
N ILE A 116 -13.14 -7.25 -7.43
CA ILE A 116 -12.16 -6.16 -7.44
C ILE A 116 -12.82 -4.95 -8.08
N LEU A 117 -12.98 -3.89 -7.30
CA LEU A 117 -13.43 -2.59 -7.78
C LEU A 117 -12.22 -1.71 -8.08
N ASN A 118 -12.21 -1.09 -9.25
CA ASN A 118 -11.07 -0.30 -9.72
C ASN A 118 -11.38 1.20 -9.65
N LEU A 119 -10.57 1.94 -8.91
CA LEU A 119 -10.58 3.40 -8.89
C LEU A 119 -9.44 3.89 -9.78
N GLU A 120 -9.79 4.46 -10.92
CA GLU A 120 -8.84 4.98 -11.88
C GLU A 120 -8.10 6.21 -11.32
N ASN A 121 -6.81 6.32 -11.65
CA ASN A 121 -5.94 7.43 -11.26
C ASN A 121 -5.81 7.70 -9.76
N LYS A 122 -6.19 6.73 -8.90
CA LYS A 122 -6.08 6.79 -7.44
C LYS A 122 -4.91 5.97 -6.88
N GLY A 123 -4.01 5.49 -7.75
CA GLY A 123 -2.78 4.81 -7.38
C GLY A 123 -1.59 5.76 -7.18
N VAL A 124 -0.40 5.18 -7.17
CA VAL A 124 0.87 5.91 -6.99
C VAL A 124 1.22 6.66 -8.28
N PRO A 125 1.68 7.92 -8.18
CA PRO A 125 2.17 8.64 -9.34
C PRO A 125 3.45 8.01 -9.90
N LYS A 126 3.64 8.07 -11.20
CA LYS A 126 4.86 7.60 -11.88
C LYS A 126 6.01 8.55 -11.56
N LEU A 127 7.16 8.00 -11.21
CA LEU A 127 8.37 8.77 -10.98
C LEU A 127 8.72 9.61 -12.22
N GLY A 128 8.91 10.92 -12.03
CA GLY A 128 9.19 11.87 -13.10
C GLY A 128 7.97 12.38 -13.87
N ASN A 129 6.80 11.77 -13.70
CA ASN A 129 5.56 12.24 -14.29
C ASN A 129 4.39 12.12 -13.28
N PRO A 130 4.15 13.15 -12.46
CA PRO A 130 3.14 13.12 -11.41
C PRO A 130 1.69 13.06 -11.94
N VAL A 131 1.47 13.40 -13.21
CA VAL A 131 0.14 13.32 -13.86
C VAL A 131 -0.23 11.88 -14.17
N ALA A 132 0.73 11.07 -14.59
CA ALA A 132 0.51 9.64 -14.85
C ALA A 132 0.47 8.88 -13.53
N ARG A 133 -0.71 8.38 -13.16
CA ARG A 133 -0.96 7.62 -11.93
C ARG A 133 -1.44 6.21 -12.23
N GLY A 134 -1.13 5.30 -11.34
CA GLY A 134 -1.73 3.97 -11.37
C GLY A 134 -3.17 3.97 -10.85
N ASN A 135 -3.73 2.80 -10.71
CA ASN A 135 -5.08 2.58 -10.21
C ASN A 135 -5.05 2.13 -8.74
N HIS A 136 -6.16 2.31 -8.06
CA HIS A 136 -6.39 1.72 -6.75
C HIS A 136 -7.41 0.58 -6.90
N GLN A 137 -6.99 -0.63 -6.63
CA GLN A 137 -7.81 -1.84 -6.68
C GLN A 137 -8.28 -2.19 -5.27
N VAL A 138 -9.58 -2.27 -5.11
CA VAL A 138 -10.24 -2.55 -3.83
C VAL A 138 -10.87 -3.93 -3.89
N SER A 139 -10.37 -4.87 -3.12
CA SER A 139 -10.97 -6.19 -2.97
C SER A 139 -12.11 -6.15 -1.96
N VAL A 140 -13.30 -6.53 -2.39
CA VAL A 140 -14.50 -6.52 -1.57
C VAL A 140 -14.61 -7.82 -0.77
N LYS A 141 -14.68 -7.71 0.56
CA LYS A 141 -14.98 -8.82 1.46
C LYS A 141 -16.35 -8.63 2.07
N ILE A 142 -17.18 -9.65 1.98
CA ILE A 142 -18.52 -9.60 2.57
C ILE A 142 -18.44 -10.20 3.98
N LYS A 143 -18.84 -9.39 4.96
CA LYS A 143 -18.93 -9.81 6.35
C LYS A 143 -20.37 -10.17 6.69
N LEU A 144 -20.58 -11.43 7.06
CA LEU A 144 -21.86 -11.91 7.56
C LEU A 144 -21.94 -11.71 9.08
N PRO A 145 -23.07 -11.26 9.62
CA PRO A 145 -23.27 -11.17 11.05
C PRO A 145 -23.36 -12.58 11.65
N THR A 146 -22.67 -12.78 12.76
CA THR A 146 -22.73 -14.07 13.51
C THR A 146 -23.87 -14.11 14.51
N LYS A 147 -24.41 -12.97 14.90
CA LYS A 147 -25.55 -12.82 15.81
C LYS A 147 -26.57 -11.94 15.12
N LEU A 148 -27.80 -12.37 15.16
CA LEU A 148 -28.96 -11.65 14.63
C LEU A 148 -29.90 -11.35 15.79
N SER A 149 -30.55 -10.21 15.75
CA SER A 149 -31.70 -9.92 16.60
C SER A 149 -32.92 -10.70 16.11
N ASP A 150 -33.94 -10.88 16.98
CA ASP A 150 -35.15 -11.60 16.61
C ASP A 150 -35.88 -10.92 15.43
N SER A 151 -35.88 -9.61 15.39
CA SER A 151 -36.46 -8.83 14.29
C SER A 151 -35.73 -9.04 12.96
N GLU A 152 -34.40 -9.04 12.98
CA GLU A 152 -33.60 -9.31 11.78
C GLU A 152 -33.80 -10.74 11.28
N ARG A 153 -33.91 -11.70 12.21
CA ARG A 153 -34.18 -13.09 11.88
C ARG A 153 -35.51 -13.23 11.16
N ASN A 154 -36.57 -12.66 11.71
CA ASN A 154 -37.92 -12.73 11.12
C ASN A 154 -37.95 -12.16 9.71
N LEU A 155 -37.31 -11.00 9.48
CA LEU A 155 -37.21 -10.38 8.15
C LEU A 155 -36.43 -11.26 7.16
N LEU A 156 -35.35 -11.89 7.61
CA LEU A 156 -34.55 -12.78 6.77
C LEU A 156 -35.28 -14.08 6.45
N GLU A 157 -36.07 -14.61 7.39
CA GLU A 157 -36.91 -15.79 7.17
C GLU A 157 -38.04 -15.49 6.18
N GLU A 158 -38.68 -14.33 6.28
CA GLU A 158 -39.66 -13.85 5.30
C GLU A 158 -39.05 -13.74 3.92
N LEU A 159 -37.87 -13.10 3.82
CA LEU A 159 -37.13 -12.99 2.57
C LEU A 159 -36.74 -14.37 2.00
N ALA A 160 -36.32 -15.30 2.85
CA ALA A 160 -36.01 -16.67 2.44
C ALA A 160 -37.21 -17.39 1.87
N GLY A 161 -38.42 -17.18 2.43
CA GLY A 161 -39.70 -17.68 1.90
C GLY A 161 -39.94 -17.20 0.47
N HIS A 162 -39.70 -15.92 0.17
CA HIS A 162 -39.83 -15.38 -1.18
C HIS A 162 -38.77 -15.94 -2.15
N TYR A 163 -37.56 -16.22 -1.66
CA TYR A 163 -36.49 -16.81 -2.47
C TYR A 163 -36.76 -18.28 -2.81
N SER A 164 -37.27 -19.06 -1.88
CA SER A 164 -37.66 -20.47 -2.10
C SER A 164 -38.76 -20.60 -3.17
N ALA A 165 -39.62 -19.60 -3.30
CA ALA A 165 -40.66 -19.57 -4.32
C ALA A 165 -40.10 -19.19 -5.73
N ARG A 166 -38.90 -18.60 -5.82
CA ARG A 166 -38.26 -18.14 -7.07
C ARG A 166 -36.97 -18.84 -7.40
N GLY A 167 -36.43 -19.68 -6.49
CA GLY A 167 -35.11 -20.24 -6.61
C GLY A 167 -34.93 -21.10 -7.86
N PRO A 168 -33.83 -20.95 -8.62
CA PRO A 168 -33.44 -21.97 -9.58
C PRO A 168 -33.26 -23.27 -8.77
N GLN A 169 -33.91 -24.33 -9.23
CA GLN A 169 -33.62 -25.68 -8.74
C GLN A 169 -32.15 -25.97 -9.07
N HIS A 170 -31.24 -25.55 -8.19
CA HIS A 170 -29.90 -26.11 -8.20
C HIS A 170 -30.04 -27.56 -7.78
N HIS A 171 -30.28 -28.43 -8.76
CA HIS A 171 -29.98 -29.83 -8.63
C HIS A 171 -28.49 -29.92 -8.30
N TYR A 172 -28.16 -29.96 -7.03
CA TYR A 172 -26.92 -30.55 -6.59
C TYR A 172 -26.95 -31.98 -7.10
N HIS A 173 -26.39 -32.18 -8.28
CA HIS A 173 -26.02 -33.50 -8.74
C HIS A 173 -25.04 -33.99 -7.68
N ASN A 174 -25.56 -34.70 -6.71
CA ASN A 174 -24.78 -35.47 -5.77
C ASN A 174 -24.15 -36.59 -6.59
N SER A 175 -23.10 -36.23 -7.36
CA SER A 175 -22.26 -37.19 -8.02
C SER A 175 -21.56 -37.95 -6.92
N GLY A 176 -22.10 -39.13 -6.64
CA GLY A 176 -21.72 -40.06 -5.57
C GLY A 176 -20.29 -40.61 -5.69
N LEU A 177 -19.30 -39.70 -5.81
CA LEU A 177 -17.89 -40.04 -5.74
C LEU A 177 -17.39 -40.17 -4.28
N PHE A 178 -18.05 -39.51 -3.34
CA PHE A 178 -17.61 -39.54 -1.93
C PHE A 178 -18.12 -40.77 -1.15
N SER A 179 -19.21 -41.38 -1.55
CA SER A 179 -19.71 -42.60 -0.87
C SER A 179 -18.87 -43.86 -1.15
N LYS A 180 -18.02 -43.84 -2.18
CA LYS A 180 -17.13 -45.00 -2.51
C LYS A 180 -15.80 -44.95 -1.76
N LEU A 181 -15.39 -43.86 -1.15
CA LEU A 181 -14.12 -43.73 -0.46
C LEU A 181 -14.16 -44.02 1.05
N PHE A 182 -15.34 -44.08 1.66
CA PHE A 182 -15.51 -44.39 3.08
C PHE A 182 -16.55 -45.53 3.29
N GLY A 183 -16.45 -46.54 2.45
CA GLY A 183 -17.23 -47.77 2.63
C GLY A 183 -16.60 -48.67 3.68
N LYS A 184 -17.33 -48.88 4.76
CA LYS A 184 -17.31 -50.01 5.70
C LYS A 184 -16.01 -50.35 6.43
N LYS A 185 -15.98 -50.06 7.68
CA LYS A 185 -15.87 -51.09 8.72
C LYS A 185 -16.80 -50.79 9.85
#